data_fdfc1ad6b2e7696ebeff88f930c84b3f
#
_entry.id   fdfc1ad6b2e7696ebeff88f930c84b3f
#
_cell.length_a   1.000
_cell.length_b   1.000
_cell.length_c   1.000
_cell.angle_alpha   90.00
_cell.angle_beta   90.00
_cell.angle_gamma   90.00
#
_symmetry.space_group_name_H-M   'P 1'
#
loop_
_entity.id
_entity.type
_entity.pdbx_description
1 polymer ?
#
loop_
_entity_poly.entity_id
_entity_poly.type
_entity_poly.pdbx_seq_one_letter_code
_entity_poly.pdbx_strand_id
1 'polypeptide(L)'
;MAYDASAYESRRRGYSENYAATAAANQYSRTLAQQRGARQRMQALRQYETAQPQLVRAYSQRNLVSPSVRSGLFSRAMQEFGSERARGLSELDLGQAEQIRGFDLEDARLLQQYRAALGDLEAEKAREIADAARQLFAFRAGAA
;
A
#
# COMPACT_ATOMS: atom_id res chain seq x y z
N MET A 1 26.84 -21.89 -29.69
CA MET A 1 26.91 -20.49 -29.26
C MET A 1 27.71 -20.41 -27.98
N ALA A 2 28.60 -19.43 -27.86
CA ALA A 2 29.31 -19.22 -26.61
C ALA A 2 28.35 -18.53 -25.62
N TYR A 3 28.39 -18.92 -24.35
CA TYR A 3 27.67 -18.26 -23.30
C TYR A 3 28.14 -16.81 -23.16
N ASP A 4 27.21 -15.87 -23.28
CA ASP A 4 27.50 -14.43 -23.15
C ASP A 4 27.16 -13.94 -21.73
N ALA A 5 28.17 -13.94 -20.86
CA ALA A 5 28.05 -13.46 -19.49
C ALA A 5 27.65 -11.97 -19.41
N SER A 6 28.07 -11.17 -20.36
CA SER A 6 27.77 -9.73 -20.41
C SER A 6 26.29 -9.48 -20.69
N ALA A 7 25.70 -10.22 -21.62
CA ALA A 7 24.28 -10.14 -21.93
C ALA A 7 23.43 -10.58 -20.72
N TYR A 8 23.84 -11.63 -20.02
CA TYR A 8 23.17 -12.09 -18.80
C TYR A 8 23.19 -11.01 -17.70
N GLU A 9 24.36 -10.46 -17.41
CA GLU A 9 24.50 -9.42 -16.37
C GLU A 9 23.72 -8.14 -16.73
N SER A 10 23.67 -7.77 -18.01
CA SER A 10 22.88 -6.64 -18.49
C SER A 10 21.38 -6.86 -18.26
N ARG A 11 20.86 -8.05 -18.59
CA ARG A 11 19.44 -8.40 -18.35
C ARG A 11 19.12 -8.45 -16.88
N ARG A 12 19.97 -9.03 -16.05
CA ARG A 12 19.82 -9.07 -14.60
C ARG A 12 19.76 -7.67 -14.01
N ARG A 13 20.65 -6.78 -14.44
CA ARG A 13 20.64 -5.37 -14.03
C ARG A 13 19.36 -4.67 -14.45
N GLY A 14 18.89 -4.89 -15.68
CA GLY A 14 17.64 -4.35 -16.17
C GLY A 14 16.43 -4.76 -15.32
N TYR A 15 16.35 -6.02 -14.92
CA TYR A 15 15.28 -6.49 -14.02
C TYR A 15 15.37 -5.84 -12.62
N SER A 16 16.57 -5.72 -12.08
CA SER A 16 16.81 -5.09 -10.80
C SER A 16 16.43 -3.60 -10.81
N GLU A 17 16.85 -2.87 -11.84
CA GLU A 17 16.53 -1.45 -12.00
C GLU A 17 15.03 -1.23 -12.20
N ASN A 18 14.38 -2.06 -13.02
CA ASN A 18 12.93 -1.98 -13.23
C ASN A 18 12.14 -2.28 -11.96
N TYR A 19 12.52 -3.30 -11.22
CA TYR A 19 11.92 -3.59 -9.91
C TYR A 19 12.09 -2.42 -8.94
N ALA A 20 13.30 -1.89 -8.81
CA ALA A 20 13.59 -0.76 -7.92
C ALA A 20 12.77 0.48 -8.29
N ALA A 21 12.64 0.82 -9.57
CA ALA A 21 11.85 1.94 -10.04
C ALA A 21 10.36 1.75 -9.75
N THR A 22 9.82 0.57 -9.99
CA THR A 22 8.41 0.26 -9.75
C THR A 22 8.09 0.23 -8.25
N ALA A 23 8.97 -0.35 -7.44
CA ALA A 23 8.85 -0.36 -5.99
C ALA A 23 8.91 1.06 -5.39
N ALA A 24 9.79 1.92 -5.91
CA ALA A 24 9.87 3.32 -5.51
C ALA A 24 8.59 4.10 -5.87
N ALA A 25 8.03 3.89 -7.06
CA ALA A 25 6.77 4.51 -7.48
C ALA A 25 5.60 4.06 -6.58
N ASN A 26 5.55 2.79 -6.22
CA ASN A 26 4.54 2.26 -5.30
C ASN A 26 4.69 2.85 -3.90
N GLN A 27 5.91 2.97 -3.39
CA GLN A 27 6.19 3.61 -2.09
C GLN A 27 5.78 5.09 -2.09
N TYR A 28 6.03 5.81 -3.17
CA TYR A 28 5.58 7.20 -3.31
C TYR A 28 4.05 7.31 -3.29
N SER A 29 3.35 6.47 -4.03
CA SER A 29 1.88 6.40 -4.04
C SER A 29 1.32 6.06 -2.66
N ARG A 30 1.95 5.15 -1.93
CA ARG A 30 1.63 4.81 -0.55
C ARG A 30 1.75 6.02 0.37
N THR A 31 2.84 6.76 0.28
CA THR A 31 3.06 7.97 1.08
C THR A 31 1.99 9.03 0.80
N LEU A 32 1.65 9.26 -0.47
CA LEU A 32 0.56 10.17 -0.85
C LEU A 32 -0.79 9.72 -0.28
N ALA A 33 -1.09 8.41 -0.32
CA ALA A 33 -2.33 7.86 0.26
C ALA A 33 -2.39 8.07 1.78
N GLN A 34 -1.27 7.88 2.48
CA GLN A 34 -1.17 8.15 3.91
C GLN A 34 -1.40 9.64 4.24
N GLN A 35 -0.81 10.53 3.47
CA GLN A 35 -1.00 11.97 3.65
C GLN A 35 -2.45 12.40 3.37
N ARG A 36 -3.07 11.86 2.34
CA ARG A 36 -4.49 12.12 2.03
C ARG A 36 -5.40 11.61 3.14
N GLY A 37 -5.15 10.40 3.62
CA GLY A 37 -5.89 9.82 4.74
C GLY A 37 -5.78 10.65 6.02
N ALA A 38 -4.59 11.13 6.36
CA ALA A 38 -4.37 12.02 7.50
C ALA A 38 -5.14 13.35 7.36
N ARG A 39 -5.14 13.95 6.16
CA ARG A 39 -5.91 15.17 5.88
C ARG A 39 -7.42 14.94 6.01
N GLN A 40 -7.93 13.86 5.44
CA GLN A 40 -9.35 13.51 5.54
C GLN A 40 -9.77 13.33 7.00
N ARG A 41 -8.94 12.65 7.80
CA ARG A 41 -9.18 12.46 9.23
C ARG A 41 -9.19 13.79 9.98
N MET A 42 -8.25 14.68 9.70
CA MET A 42 -8.22 16.02 10.30
C MET A 42 -9.45 16.85 9.91
N GLN A 43 -9.87 16.80 8.65
CA GLN A 43 -11.07 17.48 8.19
C GLN A 43 -12.33 16.96 8.90
N ALA A 44 -12.46 15.64 9.03
CA ALA A 44 -13.57 15.02 9.75
C ALA A 44 -13.58 15.44 11.23
N LEU A 45 -12.43 15.43 11.91
CA LEU A 45 -12.30 15.92 13.29
C LEU A 45 -12.73 17.38 13.43
N ARG A 46 -12.30 18.26 12.54
CA ARG A 46 -12.72 19.67 12.55
C ARG A 46 -14.22 19.84 12.33
N GLN A 47 -14.81 19.03 11.44
CA GLN A 47 -16.26 19.05 11.23
C GLN A 47 -17.02 18.66 12.51
N TYR A 48 -16.58 17.62 13.21
CA TYR A 48 -17.19 17.19 14.47
C TYR A 48 -16.96 18.22 15.59
N GLU A 49 -15.78 18.81 15.68
CA GLU A 49 -15.48 19.87 16.64
C GLU A 49 -16.34 21.13 16.41
N THR A 50 -16.65 21.46 15.16
CA THR A 50 -17.53 22.56 14.80
C THR A 50 -19.00 22.21 15.03
N ALA A 51 -19.40 20.97 14.75
CA ALA A 51 -20.80 20.53 14.90
C ALA A 51 -21.21 20.40 16.37
N GLN A 52 -20.32 20.04 17.26
CA GLN A 52 -20.64 19.85 18.68
C GLN A 52 -21.16 21.12 19.37
N PRO A 53 -20.50 22.30 19.25
CA PRO A 53 -21.04 23.55 19.81
C PRO A 53 -22.36 23.97 19.19
N GLN A 54 -22.57 23.71 17.90
CA GLN A 54 -23.83 23.99 17.21
C GLN A 54 -24.97 23.13 17.78
N LEU A 55 -24.72 21.87 18.05
CA LEU A 55 -25.68 20.98 18.70
C LEU A 55 -26.04 21.46 20.10
N VAL A 56 -25.05 21.81 20.91
CA VAL A 56 -25.28 22.39 22.26
C VAL A 56 -26.10 23.68 22.18
N ARG A 57 -25.78 24.56 21.26
CA ARG A 57 -26.50 25.82 21.03
C ARG A 57 -27.95 25.58 20.63
N ALA A 58 -28.21 24.65 19.72
CA ALA A 58 -29.55 24.31 19.25
C ALA A 58 -30.44 23.81 20.41
N TYR A 59 -29.90 22.97 21.29
CA TYR A 59 -30.64 22.51 22.49
C TYR A 59 -30.79 23.58 23.55
N SER A 60 -29.79 24.46 23.72
CA SER A 60 -29.88 25.60 24.65
C SER A 60 -30.96 26.59 24.24
N GLN A 61 -31.11 26.86 22.94
CA GLN A 61 -32.19 27.73 22.42
C GLN A 61 -33.60 27.17 22.68
N ARG A 62 -33.72 25.86 22.81
CA ARG A 62 -35.00 25.18 23.17
C ARG A 62 -35.19 25.04 24.66
N ASN A 63 -34.34 25.66 25.48
CA ASN A 63 -34.37 25.53 26.97
C ASN A 63 -34.21 24.08 27.46
N LEU A 64 -33.60 23.21 26.68
CA LEU A 64 -33.36 21.81 27.01
C LEU A 64 -32.03 21.58 27.74
N VAL A 65 -31.20 22.60 27.76
CA VAL A 65 -29.91 22.61 28.47
C VAL A 65 -29.75 23.95 29.17
N SER A 66 -29.52 23.91 30.49
CA SER A 66 -29.06 25.06 31.27
C SER A 66 -27.88 24.61 32.16
N PRO A 67 -27.15 25.56 32.79
CA PRO A 67 -26.07 25.19 33.71
C PRO A 67 -26.50 24.27 34.85
N SER A 68 -27.82 24.28 35.19
CA SER A 68 -28.39 23.52 36.30
C SER A 68 -29.28 22.34 35.89
N VAL A 69 -29.64 22.23 34.57
CA VAL A 69 -30.54 21.19 34.07
C VAL A 69 -30.03 20.59 32.77
N ARG A 70 -29.91 19.30 32.76
CA ARG A 70 -29.57 18.51 31.57
C ARG A 70 -30.76 17.65 31.20
N SER A 71 -31.38 17.93 30.04
CA SER A 71 -32.53 17.13 29.60
C SER A 71 -32.10 15.74 29.14
N GLY A 72 -32.96 14.74 29.25
CA GLY A 72 -32.74 13.41 28.72
C GLY A 72 -32.58 13.39 27.19
N LEU A 73 -33.28 14.29 26.48
CA LEU A 73 -33.17 14.48 25.05
C LEU A 73 -31.77 14.97 24.64
N PHE A 74 -31.25 15.96 25.36
CA PHE A 74 -29.89 16.45 25.14
C PHE A 74 -28.84 15.37 25.39
N SER A 75 -28.94 14.65 26.49
CA SER A 75 -28.01 13.55 26.82
C SER A 75 -28.01 12.47 25.76
N ARG A 76 -29.19 12.10 25.24
CA ARG A 76 -29.32 11.14 24.13
C ARG A 76 -28.71 11.68 22.84
N ALA A 77 -28.97 12.94 22.49
CA ALA A 77 -28.38 13.56 21.28
C ALA A 77 -26.87 13.64 21.36
N MET A 78 -26.29 13.96 22.50
CA MET A 78 -24.84 13.97 22.71
C MET A 78 -24.23 12.56 22.61
N GLN A 79 -24.92 11.56 23.11
CA GLN A 79 -24.51 10.17 23.03
C GLN A 79 -24.55 9.68 21.58
N GLU A 80 -25.60 9.99 20.82
CA GLU A 80 -25.70 9.68 19.39
C GLU A 80 -24.63 10.38 18.58
N PHE A 81 -24.39 11.66 18.85
CA PHE A 81 -23.29 12.42 18.22
C PHE A 81 -21.92 11.79 18.48
N GLY A 82 -21.63 11.39 19.70
CA GLY A 82 -20.40 10.69 20.06
C GLY A 82 -20.25 9.35 19.34
N SER A 83 -21.35 8.60 19.20
CA SER A 83 -21.38 7.34 18.47
C SER A 83 -21.17 7.53 16.97
N GLU A 84 -21.80 8.52 16.36
CA GLU A 84 -21.60 8.87 14.95
C GLU A 84 -20.17 9.31 14.67
N ARG A 85 -19.61 10.14 15.54
CA ARG A 85 -18.21 10.56 15.46
C ARG A 85 -17.26 9.37 15.50
N ALA A 86 -17.42 8.49 16.48
CA ALA A 86 -16.59 7.29 16.61
C ALA A 86 -16.70 6.37 15.39
N ARG A 87 -17.91 6.18 14.88
CA ARG A 87 -18.16 5.39 13.69
C ARG A 87 -17.53 6.01 12.45
N GLY A 88 -17.73 7.31 12.22
CA GLY A 88 -17.18 8.03 11.08
C GLY A 88 -15.64 7.99 11.05
N LEU A 89 -14.99 8.21 12.19
CA LEU A 89 -13.54 8.12 12.30
C LEU A 89 -13.04 6.69 12.12
N SER A 90 -13.75 5.71 12.67
CA SER A 90 -13.43 4.28 12.48
C SER A 90 -13.54 3.86 11.01
N GLU A 91 -14.56 4.30 10.28
CA GLU A 91 -14.72 4.02 8.85
C GLU A 91 -13.60 4.63 8.01
N LEU A 92 -13.16 5.86 8.33
CA LEU A 92 -12.00 6.48 7.67
C LEU A 92 -10.71 5.71 7.95
N ASP A 93 -10.48 5.30 9.19
CA ASP A 93 -9.30 4.54 9.59
C ASP A 93 -9.28 3.15 8.92
N LEU A 94 -10.42 2.47 8.82
CA LEU A 94 -10.55 1.20 8.12
C LEU A 94 -10.32 1.35 6.61
N GLY A 95 -10.90 2.37 5.99
CA GLY A 95 -10.68 2.65 4.56
C GLY A 95 -9.22 2.94 4.25
N GLN A 96 -8.54 3.68 5.12
CA GLN A 96 -7.10 3.93 5.00
C GLN A 96 -6.28 2.65 5.18
N ALA A 97 -6.62 1.82 6.17
CA ALA A 97 -5.95 0.55 6.41
C ALA A 97 -6.10 -0.40 5.21
N GLU A 98 -7.28 -0.48 4.60
CA GLU A 98 -7.52 -1.26 3.38
C GLU A 98 -6.69 -0.75 2.20
N GLN A 99 -6.59 0.56 2.02
CA GLN A 99 -5.78 1.16 0.98
C GLN A 99 -4.29 0.86 1.16
N ILE A 100 -3.76 0.97 2.38
CA ILE A 100 -2.37 0.62 2.71
C ILE A 100 -2.11 -0.87 2.48
N ARG A 101 -3.06 -1.73 2.86
CA ARG A 101 -2.99 -3.17 2.59
C ARG A 101 -2.93 -3.46 1.09
N GLY A 102 -3.63 -2.71 0.27
CA GLY A 102 -3.54 -2.80 -1.19
C GLY A 102 -2.12 -2.54 -1.69
N PHE A 103 -1.43 -1.54 -1.15
CA PHE A 103 -0.02 -1.28 -1.49
C PHE A 103 0.92 -2.39 -1.01
N ASP A 104 0.67 -2.96 0.17
CA ASP A 104 1.46 -4.09 0.69
C ASP A 104 1.31 -5.32 -0.20
N LEU A 105 0.11 -5.62 -0.68
CA LEU A 105 -0.14 -6.71 -1.63
C LEU A 105 0.52 -6.46 -2.99
N GLU A 106 0.52 -5.22 -3.48
CA GLU A 106 1.22 -4.86 -4.71
C GLU A 106 2.73 -5.00 -4.56
N ASP A 107 3.31 -4.57 -3.45
CA ASP A 107 4.73 -4.77 -3.15
C ASP A 107 5.11 -6.26 -3.14
N ALA A 108 4.29 -7.10 -2.51
CA ALA A 108 4.50 -8.54 -2.48
C ALA A 108 4.43 -9.15 -3.88
N ARG A 109 3.49 -8.71 -4.71
CA ARG A 109 3.35 -9.13 -6.10
C ARG A 109 4.54 -8.74 -6.94
N LEU A 110 5.01 -7.50 -6.84
CA LEU A 110 6.19 -7.00 -7.54
C LEU A 110 7.43 -7.80 -7.18
N LEU A 111 7.63 -8.08 -5.90
CA LEU A 111 8.76 -8.89 -5.43
C LEU A 111 8.69 -10.31 -5.97
N GLN A 112 7.51 -10.92 -6.00
CA GLN A 112 7.29 -12.26 -6.55
C GLN A 112 7.58 -12.30 -8.05
N GLN A 113 7.12 -11.32 -8.81
CA GLN A 113 7.40 -11.19 -10.24
C GLN A 113 8.90 -11.02 -10.52
N TYR A 114 9.57 -10.20 -9.74
CA TYR A 114 11.02 -10.00 -9.84
C TYR A 114 11.79 -11.29 -9.55
N ARG A 115 11.45 -12.02 -8.50
CA ARG A 115 12.07 -13.30 -8.16
C ARG A 115 11.83 -14.35 -9.24
N ALA A 116 10.62 -14.40 -9.81
CA ALA A 116 10.31 -15.30 -10.92
C ALA A 116 11.14 -14.98 -12.16
N ALA A 117 11.26 -13.70 -12.52
CA ALA A 117 12.07 -13.27 -13.65
C ALA A 117 13.56 -13.60 -13.49
N LEU A 118 14.10 -13.44 -12.27
CA LEU A 118 15.47 -13.86 -11.97
C LEU A 118 15.64 -15.37 -12.03
N GLY A 119 14.69 -16.14 -11.52
CA GLY A 119 14.70 -17.61 -11.60
C GLY A 119 14.70 -18.12 -13.04
N ASP A 120 13.87 -17.53 -13.88
CA ASP A 120 13.82 -17.86 -15.31
C ASP A 120 15.13 -17.53 -16.01
N LEU A 121 15.72 -16.38 -15.69
CA LEU A 121 17.02 -15.96 -16.25
C LEU A 121 18.17 -16.89 -15.81
N GLU A 122 18.16 -17.32 -14.56
CA GLU A 122 19.15 -18.29 -14.05
C GLU A 122 18.99 -19.66 -14.69
N ALA A 123 17.75 -20.11 -14.92
CA ALA A 123 17.46 -21.36 -15.61
C ALA A 123 17.92 -21.30 -17.07
N GLU A 124 17.71 -20.20 -17.76
CA GLU A 124 18.20 -19.96 -19.12
C GLU A 124 19.73 -20.02 -19.15
N LYS A 125 20.39 -19.31 -18.25
CA LYS A 125 21.84 -19.35 -18.07
C LYS A 125 22.38 -20.77 -17.90
N ALA A 126 21.76 -21.55 -17.01
CA ALA A 126 22.16 -22.92 -16.74
C ALA A 126 22.03 -23.80 -18.00
N ARG A 127 20.95 -23.62 -18.78
CA ARG A 127 20.77 -24.34 -20.06
C ARG A 127 21.84 -23.97 -21.09
N GLU A 128 22.11 -22.69 -21.26
CA GLU A 128 23.14 -22.23 -22.19
C GLU A 128 24.55 -22.77 -21.86
N ILE A 129 24.88 -22.76 -20.56
CA ILE A 129 26.15 -23.33 -20.08
C ILE A 129 26.21 -24.84 -20.35
N ALA A 130 25.13 -25.57 -20.08
CA ALA A 130 25.04 -27.00 -20.31
C ALA A 130 25.18 -27.33 -21.81
N ASP A 131 24.53 -26.55 -22.66
CA ASP A 131 24.61 -26.74 -24.13
C ASP A 131 26.01 -26.42 -24.68
N ALA A 132 26.63 -25.34 -24.19
CA ALA A 132 28.02 -25.01 -24.55
C ALA A 132 28.98 -26.13 -24.11
N ALA A 133 28.80 -26.70 -22.91
CA ALA A 133 29.59 -27.83 -22.46
C ALA A 133 29.41 -29.07 -23.34
N ARG A 134 28.15 -29.41 -23.71
CA ARG A 134 27.89 -30.53 -24.64
C ARG A 134 28.54 -30.34 -25.99
N GLN A 135 28.52 -29.15 -26.54
CA GLN A 135 29.17 -28.82 -27.80
C GLN A 135 30.68 -29.00 -27.71
N LEU A 136 31.32 -28.56 -26.62
CA LEU A 136 32.74 -28.75 -26.39
C LEU A 136 33.12 -30.23 -26.27
N PHE A 137 32.32 -31.05 -25.59
CA PHE A 137 32.53 -32.49 -25.46
C PHE A 137 32.36 -33.19 -26.81
N ALA A 138 31.31 -32.81 -27.58
CA ALA A 138 31.12 -33.36 -28.93
C ALA A 138 32.28 -33.02 -29.88
N PHE A 139 32.79 -31.80 -29.84
CA PHE A 139 33.93 -31.37 -30.63
C PHE A 139 35.20 -32.16 -30.29
N ARG A 140 35.47 -32.37 -28.99
CA ARG A 140 36.62 -33.16 -28.53
C ARG A 140 36.49 -34.65 -28.93
N ALA A 141 35.29 -35.21 -28.84
CA ALA A 141 35.05 -36.61 -29.24
C ALA A 141 35.16 -36.81 -30.75
N GLY A 142 34.80 -35.80 -31.56
CA GLY A 142 34.95 -35.88 -33.05
C GLY A 142 36.35 -35.55 -33.55
N ALA A 143 37.22 -34.95 -32.75
CA ALA A 143 38.63 -34.66 -33.08
C ALA A 143 39.62 -35.77 -32.70
N ALA A 144 39.14 -36.78 -32.00
CA ALA A 144 39.91 -37.99 -31.65
C ALA A 144 39.67 -39.11 -32.69
#